data_5ef0f01c5a33c1f2bcbd04eda80692db
#
_entry.id   5ef0f01c5a33c1f2bcbd04eda80692db
#
_cell.length_a   1.000
_cell.length_b   1.000
_cell.length_c   1.000
_cell.angle_alpha   90.00
_cell.angle_beta   90.00
_cell.angle_gamma   90.00
#
_symmetry.space_group_name_H-M   'P 1'
#
loop_
_entity.id
_entity.type
_entity.pdbx_description
1 polymer ?
#
loop_
_entity_poly.entity_id
_entity_poly.type
_entity_poly.pdbx_seq_one_letter_code
_entity_poly.pdbx_strand_id
1 'polypeptide(L)'
;MATLKGQNVRICIYDTTASKYKVIGMSTGCTITLTNNVDNSSHKDVVGMAAMPVTTSKSWQVSVESLNVGDTAAMLTAIKAMQPMTLMWDETSTTDNQTREKATWARKGQAYLTDCTFTFDNRTNSQKSLQFSGTGPLETVGSSEATQVIPIGSYTKGETVRLFLSSDNTAAPNTVLAAARSLSLHVSVSLEDATTKDTTGAWVYQEPTELNYDITSGALVRSGETITSQVGAKTYADIQSLYEAGTPFKWKIANVSGDNNRTASSTIVSGSILIATLTQNDPNRQSSDYTMNANGYGDYEVAA
;
A
#
# COMPACT_ATOMS: atom_id res chain seq x y z
N MET A 1 -9.87 -0.20 -35.92
CA MET A 1 -9.39 0.41 -34.66
C MET A 1 -8.69 -0.69 -33.87
N ALA A 2 -7.45 -0.44 -33.43
CA ALA A 2 -6.78 -1.36 -32.51
C ALA A 2 -7.37 -1.16 -31.10
N THR A 3 -7.65 -2.26 -30.41
CA THR A 3 -8.14 -2.22 -29.03
C THR A 3 -6.94 -1.98 -28.11
N LEU A 4 -7.05 -0.99 -27.21
CA LEU A 4 -6.06 -0.76 -26.15
C LEU A 4 -5.98 -2.01 -25.24
N LYS A 5 -4.77 -2.53 -25.05
CA LYS A 5 -4.54 -3.64 -24.13
C LYS A 5 -4.12 -3.08 -22.77
N GLY A 6 -4.73 -3.57 -21.68
CA GLY A 6 -4.42 -3.14 -20.32
C GLY A 6 -2.92 -3.26 -19.96
N GLN A 7 -2.22 -4.24 -20.53
CA GLN A 7 -0.77 -4.39 -20.36
C GLN A 7 0.07 -3.19 -20.83
N ASN A 8 -0.50 -2.34 -21.69
CA ASN A 8 0.19 -1.17 -22.24
C ASN A 8 -0.13 0.11 -21.46
N VAL A 9 -1.04 0.08 -20.48
CA VAL A 9 -1.32 1.22 -19.61
C VAL A 9 -0.33 1.23 -18.45
N ARG A 10 0.33 2.36 -18.22
CA ARG A 10 1.30 2.55 -17.15
C ARG A 10 0.89 3.71 -16.26
N ILE A 11 1.01 3.48 -14.97
CA ILE A 11 0.89 4.51 -13.94
C ILE A 11 2.31 4.91 -13.54
N CYS A 12 2.54 6.21 -13.50
CA CYS A 12 3.84 6.80 -13.21
C CYS A 12 3.73 7.81 -12.08
N ILE A 13 4.74 7.87 -11.23
CA ILE A 13 4.91 8.86 -10.17
C ILE A 13 6.05 9.79 -10.58
N TYR A 14 5.86 11.10 -10.43
CA TYR A 14 6.91 12.06 -10.70
C TYR A 14 8.00 12.03 -9.62
N ASP A 15 9.23 11.80 -10.05
CA ASP A 15 10.40 11.88 -9.17
C ASP A 15 11.05 13.26 -9.34
N THR A 16 10.98 14.06 -8.30
CA THR A 16 11.53 15.44 -8.30
C THR A 16 13.06 15.44 -8.40
N THR A 17 13.73 14.43 -7.85
CA THR A 17 15.19 14.33 -7.90
C THR A 17 15.69 14.00 -9.31
N ALA A 18 15.02 13.07 -9.98
CA ALA A 18 15.36 12.69 -11.35
C ALA A 18 14.72 13.61 -12.40
N SER A 19 13.78 14.48 -12.01
CA SER A 19 12.96 15.31 -12.90
C SER A 19 12.28 14.49 -14.01
N LYS A 20 11.79 13.29 -13.65
CA LYS A 20 11.19 12.33 -14.58
C LYS A 20 10.05 11.56 -13.92
N TYR A 21 9.14 11.06 -14.73
CA TYR A 21 8.12 10.13 -14.27
C TYR A 21 8.69 8.71 -14.16
N LYS A 22 8.63 8.12 -12.98
CA LYS A 22 8.97 6.72 -12.73
C LYS A 22 7.72 5.85 -12.83
N VAL A 23 7.78 4.84 -13.66
CA VAL A 23 6.72 3.82 -13.78
C VAL A 23 6.66 3.00 -12.50
N ILE A 24 5.46 2.73 -11.99
CA ILE A 24 5.26 1.73 -10.94
C ILE A 24 5.54 0.36 -11.55
N GLY A 25 6.69 -0.20 -11.20
CA GLY A 25 7.21 -1.42 -11.82
C GLY A 25 6.39 -2.67 -11.49
N MET A 26 6.43 -3.66 -12.39
CA MET A 26 5.77 -4.97 -12.25
C MET A 26 4.28 -4.89 -11.88
N SER A 27 3.58 -3.87 -12.36
CA SER A 27 2.14 -3.73 -12.17
C SER A 27 1.41 -4.92 -12.82
N THR A 28 0.55 -5.55 -12.05
CA THR A 28 -0.33 -6.65 -12.47
C THR A 28 -1.72 -6.17 -12.82
N GLY A 29 -2.12 -5.03 -12.28
CA GLY A 29 -3.40 -4.38 -12.55
C GLY A 29 -3.37 -2.91 -12.20
N CYS A 30 -4.20 -2.12 -12.87
CA CYS A 30 -4.49 -0.75 -12.46
C CYS A 30 -5.95 -0.41 -12.78
N THR A 31 -6.54 0.43 -11.95
CA THR A 31 -7.89 0.97 -12.14
C THR A 31 -7.83 2.48 -11.99
N ILE A 32 -8.41 3.18 -12.95
CA ILE A 32 -8.55 4.64 -12.93
C ILE A 32 -10.03 4.94 -12.86
N THR A 33 -10.46 5.59 -11.79
CA THR A 33 -11.85 5.97 -11.55
C THR A 33 -11.99 7.49 -11.63
N LEU A 34 -12.86 7.94 -12.51
CA LEU A 34 -13.22 9.35 -12.64
C LEU A 34 -14.69 9.49 -12.21
N THR A 35 -14.94 10.28 -11.19
CA THR A 35 -16.28 10.47 -10.63
C THR A 35 -16.76 11.89 -10.89
N ASN A 36 -17.99 11.99 -11.37
CA ASN A 36 -18.70 13.24 -11.58
C ASN A 36 -19.96 13.20 -10.71
N ASN A 37 -19.97 13.94 -9.62
CA ASN A 37 -21.14 14.09 -8.78
C ASN A 37 -22.09 15.08 -9.45
N VAL A 38 -23.33 14.68 -9.58
CA VAL A 38 -24.36 15.48 -10.23
C VAL A 38 -25.54 15.68 -9.29
N ASP A 39 -26.12 16.87 -9.34
CA ASP A 39 -27.37 17.19 -8.66
C ASP A 39 -28.45 17.49 -9.70
N ASN A 40 -29.70 17.29 -9.32
CA ASN A 40 -30.85 17.57 -10.20
C ASN A 40 -31.28 19.03 -10.00
N SER A 41 -31.06 19.85 -11.01
CA SER A 41 -31.46 21.26 -11.01
C SER A 41 -32.79 21.52 -11.71
N SER A 42 -33.65 20.50 -11.87
CA SER A 42 -34.98 20.66 -12.48
C SER A 42 -35.80 21.66 -11.70
N HIS A 43 -36.46 22.58 -12.40
CA HIS A 43 -37.34 23.60 -11.85
C HIS A 43 -38.62 23.71 -12.70
N LYS A 44 -39.59 24.57 -12.28
CA LYS A 44 -40.91 24.64 -12.89
C LYS A 44 -40.92 25.04 -14.39
N ASP A 45 -39.85 25.70 -14.83
CA ASP A 45 -39.69 26.15 -16.22
C ASP A 45 -39.11 25.08 -17.14
N VAL A 46 -38.70 23.91 -16.58
CA VAL A 46 -38.23 22.77 -17.37
C VAL A 46 -39.44 22.12 -18.07
N VAL A 47 -39.41 22.16 -19.40
CA VAL A 47 -40.49 21.54 -20.21
C VAL A 47 -40.26 20.04 -20.31
N GLY A 48 -41.25 19.26 -19.90
CA GLY A 48 -41.20 17.80 -19.93
C GLY A 48 -40.84 17.14 -18.59
N MET A 49 -40.70 15.82 -18.62
CA MET A 49 -40.39 15.00 -17.43
C MET A 49 -38.90 14.64 -17.28
N ALA A 50 -38.07 15.23 -18.09
CA ALA A 50 -36.61 14.93 -18.05
C ALA A 50 -35.91 15.64 -16.89
N ALA A 51 -35.05 14.92 -16.21
CA ALA A 51 -34.16 15.51 -15.22
C ALA A 51 -33.09 16.39 -15.90
N MET A 52 -32.67 17.48 -15.22
CA MET A 52 -31.57 18.34 -15.65
C MET A 52 -30.41 18.23 -14.66
N PRO A 53 -29.54 17.23 -14.81
CA PRO A 53 -28.42 17.08 -13.91
C PRO A 53 -27.35 18.18 -14.16
N VAL A 54 -26.83 18.72 -13.06
CA VAL A 54 -25.72 19.68 -13.08
C VAL A 54 -24.56 19.09 -12.25
N THR A 55 -23.37 19.18 -12.80
CA THR A 55 -22.18 18.73 -12.08
C THR A 55 -21.92 19.61 -10.87
N THR A 56 -21.86 19.00 -9.69
CA THR A 56 -21.53 19.66 -8.43
C THR A 56 -20.05 19.53 -8.07
N SER A 57 -19.50 18.34 -8.24
CA SER A 57 -18.08 18.11 -8.00
C SER A 57 -17.49 16.99 -8.87
N LYS A 58 -16.18 17.02 -9.05
CA LYS A 58 -15.41 16.02 -9.78
C LYS A 58 -14.28 15.50 -8.90
N SER A 59 -14.09 14.20 -8.88
CA SER A 59 -12.96 13.56 -8.20
C SER A 59 -12.38 12.46 -9.07
N TRP A 60 -11.19 12.01 -8.72
CA TRP A 60 -10.54 10.91 -9.41
C TRP A 60 -9.67 10.10 -8.44
N GLN A 61 -9.54 8.82 -8.73
CA GLN A 61 -8.76 7.87 -7.96
C GLN A 61 -8.00 6.93 -8.90
N VAL A 62 -6.87 6.44 -8.43
CA VAL A 62 -6.06 5.43 -9.13
C VAL A 62 -5.68 4.35 -8.13
N SER A 63 -5.94 3.09 -8.48
CA SER A 63 -5.43 1.95 -7.73
C SER A 63 -4.47 1.14 -8.60
N VAL A 64 -3.40 0.64 -7.99
CA VAL A 64 -2.36 -0.13 -8.66
C VAL A 64 -2.02 -1.35 -7.83
N GLU A 65 -2.08 -2.51 -8.46
CA GLU A 65 -1.57 -3.76 -7.91
C GLU A 65 -0.27 -4.13 -8.60
N SER A 66 0.73 -4.52 -7.84
CA SER A 66 2.04 -4.88 -8.40
C SER A 66 2.80 -5.85 -7.51
N LEU A 67 3.80 -6.51 -8.10
CA LEU A 67 4.79 -7.25 -7.33
C LEU A 67 5.73 -6.26 -6.61
N ASN A 68 6.19 -6.65 -5.43
CA ASN A 68 7.14 -5.84 -4.68
C ASN A 68 8.56 -6.01 -5.23
N VAL A 69 9.13 -4.94 -5.73
CA VAL A 69 10.46 -4.89 -6.35
C VAL A 69 11.52 -4.23 -5.45
N GLY A 70 11.32 -4.27 -4.14
CA GLY A 70 12.25 -3.67 -3.18
C GLY A 70 12.04 -2.16 -2.95
N ASP A 71 10.92 -1.62 -3.41
CA ASP A 71 10.54 -0.21 -3.25
C ASP A 71 9.61 0.04 -2.04
N THR A 72 9.44 -0.95 -1.16
CA THR A 72 8.59 -0.86 0.04
C THR A 72 8.93 0.35 0.89
N ALA A 73 10.21 0.55 1.19
CA ALA A 73 10.66 1.68 2.00
C ALA A 73 10.31 3.03 1.36
N ALA A 74 10.49 3.16 0.04
CA ALA A 74 10.16 4.39 -0.69
C ALA A 74 8.65 4.70 -0.64
N MET A 75 7.79 3.69 -0.80
CA MET A 75 6.34 3.86 -0.72
C MET A 75 5.88 4.19 0.72
N LEU A 76 6.46 3.52 1.73
CA LEU A 76 6.19 3.83 3.14
C LEU A 76 6.64 5.24 3.52
N THR A 77 7.76 5.71 2.99
CA THR A 77 8.22 7.10 3.18
C THR A 77 7.27 8.09 2.50
N ALA A 78 6.80 7.76 1.31
CA ALA A 78 5.89 8.62 0.55
C ALA A 78 4.54 8.79 1.25
N ILE A 79 3.92 7.70 1.75
CA ILE A 79 2.64 7.79 2.47
C ILE A 79 2.80 8.49 3.82
N LYS A 80 3.91 8.25 4.53
CA LYS A 80 4.23 8.92 5.79
C LYS A 80 4.43 10.44 5.63
N ALA A 81 4.96 10.87 4.51
CA ALA A 81 5.17 12.29 4.24
C ALA A 81 3.85 13.06 4.11
N MET A 82 2.72 12.38 3.84
CA MET A 82 1.40 12.99 3.65
C MET A 82 1.43 14.19 2.69
N GLN A 83 2.26 14.11 1.66
CA GLN A 83 2.40 15.17 0.65
C GLN A 83 1.80 14.70 -0.68
N PRO A 84 1.16 15.60 -1.43
CA PRO A 84 0.64 15.26 -2.74
C PRO A 84 1.80 14.97 -3.70
N MET A 85 1.62 13.96 -4.53
CA MET A 85 2.57 13.60 -5.59
C MET A 85 1.91 13.70 -6.94
N THR A 86 2.67 14.03 -7.97
CA THR A 86 2.15 14.07 -9.33
C THR A 86 2.11 12.66 -9.91
N LEU A 87 0.90 12.20 -10.20
CA LEU A 87 0.67 10.98 -10.97
C LEU A 87 0.46 11.30 -12.44
N MET A 88 0.85 10.37 -13.29
CA MET A 88 0.57 10.37 -14.71
C MET A 88 0.20 8.95 -15.15
N TRP A 89 -0.75 8.85 -16.06
CA TRP A 89 -1.01 7.60 -16.77
C TRP A 89 -1.01 7.83 -18.28
N ASP A 90 -0.46 6.85 -18.98
CA ASP A 90 -0.33 6.90 -20.43
C ASP A 90 -0.23 5.46 -20.99
N GLU A 91 -0.32 5.37 -22.29
CA GLU A 91 -0.08 4.18 -23.07
C GLU A 91 1.41 4.04 -23.41
N THR A 92 1.91 2.82 -23.33
CA THR A 92 3.24 2.47 -23.81
C THR A 92 3.17 1.68 -25.11
N SER A 93 4.24 1.78 -25.90
CA SER A 93 4.38 1.06 -27.16
C SER A 93 4.15 -0.43 -27.01
N THR A 94 3.41 -1.02 -27.93
CA THR A 94 3.18 -2.44 -28.00
C THR A 94 4.43 -3.23 -28.37
N THR A 95 5.46 -2.55 -28.88
CA THR A 95 6.69 -3.17 -29.38
C THR A 95 7.69 -3.43 -28.24
N ASP A 96 7.90 -2.45 -27.38
CA ASP A 96 8.90 -2.53 -26.30
C ASP A 96 8.27 -2.42 -24.90
N ASN A 97 6.99 -2.04 -24.82
CA ASN A 97 6.26 -1.80 -23.58
C ASN A 97 6.95 -0.80 -22.62
N GLN A 98 7.79 0.08 -23.17
CA GLN A 98 8.63 1.03 -22.45
C GLN A 98 8.46 2.45 -22.97
N THR A 99 8.42 2.62 -24.29
CA THR A 99 8.28 3.93 -24.92
C THR A 99 6.85 4.43 -24.78
N ARG A 100 6.70 5.66 -24.33
CA ARG A 100 5.41 6.32 -24.17
C ARG A 100 4.81 6.69 -25.52
N GLU A 101 3.56 6.31 -25.78
CA GLU A 101 2.85 6.61 -27.04
C GLU A 101 2.22 8.01 -27.07
N LYS A 102 2.18 8.72 -25.94
CA LYS A 102 1.59 10.07 -25.80
C LYS A 102 0.12 10.10 -26.24
N ALA A 103 -0.65 9.17 -25.68
CA ALA A 103 -2.05 9.01 -26.00
C ALA A 103 -2.85 10.29 -25.69
N THR A 104 -3.85 10.59 -26.51
CA THR A 104 -4.71 11.78 -26.31
C THR A 104 -5.56 11.71 -25.03
N TRP A 105 -5.79 10.48 -24.51
CA TRP A 105 -6.48 10.24 -23.25
C TRP A 105 -5.56 10.25 -22.01
N ALA A 106 -4.23 10.34 -22.22
CA ALA A 106 -3.28 10.44 -21.11
C ALA A 106 -3.56 11.67 -20.24
N ARG A 107 -3.47 11.49 -18.94
CA ARG A 107 -3.71 12.56 -17.95
C ARG A 107 -2.65 12.51 -16.87
N LYS A 108 -2.47 13.65 -16.21
CA LYS A 108 -1.69 13.82 -15.00
C LYS A 108 -2.45 14.66 -13.99
N GLY A 109 -2.11 14.54 -12.73
CA GLY A 109 -2.71 15.33 -11.65
C GLY A 109 -2.00 15.10 -10.33
N GLN A 110 -2.33 15.93 -9.34
CA GLN A 110 -1.84 15.77 -7.97
C GLN A 110 -2.71 14.76 -7.22
N ALA A 111 -2.09 13.86 -6.47
CA ALA A 111 -2.80 12.89 -5.65
C ALA A 111 -2.04 12.60 -4.35
N TYR A 112 -2.78 12.23 -3.32
CA TYR A 112 -2.24 11.63 -2.11
C TYR A 112 -2.22 10.11 -2.24
N LEU A 113 -1.16 9.47 -1.77
CA LEU A 113 -1.15 8.03 -1.53
C LEU A 113 -1.95 7.78 -0.25
N THR A 114 -3.15 7.22 -0.39
CA THR A 114 -4.11 7.05 0.71
C THR A 114 -4.10 5.68 1.33
N ASP A 115 -3.65 4.69 0.59
CA ASP A 115 -3.59 3.30 1.06
C ASP A 115 -2.40 2.59 0.44
N CYS A 116 -1.71 1.83 1.26
CA CYS A 116 -0.55 1.06 0.87
C CYS A 116 -0.53 -0.25 1.64
N THR A 117 -0.82 -1.35 0.96
CA THR A 117 -0.79 -2.69 1.55
C THR A 117 0.35 -3.50 0.95
N PHE A 118 1.21 -4.06 1.81
CA PHE A 118 2.25 -5.01 1.45
C PHE A 118 1.94 -6.38 2.00
N THR A 119 1.99 -7.40 1.14
CA THR A 119 1.73 -8.79 1.52
C THR A 119 2.98 -9.64 1.27
N PHE A 120 3.38 -10.39 2.31
CA PHE A 120 4.58 -11.23 2.34
C PHE A 120 4.20 -12.65 2.74
N ASP A 121 3.60 -13.39 1.83
CA ASP A 121 3.18 -14.77 2.10
C ASP A 121 4.30 -15.76 1.81
N ASN A 122 4.34 -16.83 2.60
CA ASN A 122 5.32 -17.89 2.44
C ASN A 122 5.17 -18.57 1.06
N ARG A 123 6.29 -18.79 0.37
CA ARG A 123 6.39 -19.43 -0.95
C ARG A 123 5.73 -18.68 -2.11
N THR A 124 5.40 -17.41 -1.93
CA THR A 124 4.87 -16.55 -2.99
C THR A 124 5.75 -15.32 -3.20
N ASN A 125 5.56 -14.64 -4.31
CA ASN A 125 6.15 -13.32 -4.51
C ASN A 125 5.41 -12.31 -3.65
N SER A 126 6.15 -11.42 -3.01
CA SER A 126 5.56 -10.30 -2.29
C SER A 126 4.78 -9.39 -3.23
N GLN A 127 3.64 -8.93 -2.77
CA GLN A 127 2.75 -8.06 -3.52
C GLN A 127 2.58 -6.72 -2.81
N LYS A 128 2.21 -5.71 -3.55
CA LYS A 128 1.77 -4.42 -3.02
C LYS A 128 0.53 -3.94 -3.75
N SER A 129 -0.37 -3.32 -2.99
CA SER A 129 -1.54 -2.60 -3.49
C SER A 129 -1.41 -1.15 -3.05
N LEU A 130 -1.59 -0.22 -3.97
CA LEU A 130 -1.48 1.22 -3.74
C LEU A 130 -2.78 1.88 -4.19
N GLN A 131 -3.32 2.78 -3.36
CA GLN A 131 -4.44 3.63 -3.74
C GLN A 131 -4.06 5.10 -3.65
N PHE A 132 -4.43 5.83 -4.67
CA PHE A 132 -4.18 7.26 -4.77
C PHE A 132 -5.51 7.99 -4.90
N SER A 133 -5.72 9.01 -4.10
CA SER A 133 -6.87 9.92 -4.21
C SER A 133 -6.41 11.25 -4.77
N GLY A 134 -7.05 11.65 -5.87
CA GLY A 134 -6.71 12.89 -6.56
C GLY A 134 -7.14 14.12 -5.79
N THR A 135 -6.31 15.16 -5.84
CA THR A 135 -6.63 16.50 -5.33
C THR A 135 -6.50 17.51 -6.47
N GLY A 136 -7.59 18.24 -6.73
CA GLY A 136 -7.63 19.20 -7.83
C GLY A 136 -7.79 18.60 -9.23
N PRO A 137 -7.53 19.39 -10.28
CA PRO A 137 -7.86 19.04 -11.66
C PRO A 137 -6.90 18.04 -12.29
N LEU A 138 -7.41 17.32 -13.29
CA LEU A 138 -6.60 16.56 -14.23
C LEU A 138 -6.16 17.42 -15.40
N GLU A 139 -4.90 17.30 -15.77
CA GLU A 139 -4.28 17.98 -16.89
C GLU A 139 -3.95 17.00 -18.02
N THR A 140 -3.90 17.52 -19.25
CA THR A 140 -3.39 16.77 -20.39
C THR A 140 -1.88 16.62 -20.27
N VAL A 141 -1.37 15.44 -20.58
CA VAL A 141 0.08 15.17 -20.52
C VAL A 141 0.77 15.78 -21.73
N GLY A 142 1.79 16.61 -21.48
CA GLY A 142 2.58 17.24 -22.53
C GLY A 142 3.44 16.23 -23.32
N SER A 143 3.77 16.58 -24.57
CA SER A 143 4.62 15.73 -25.42
C SER A 143 6.08 15.63 -24.95
N SER A 144 6.54 16.59 -24.15
CA SER A 144 7.89 16.68 -23.60
C SER A 144 8.11 15.92 -22.30
N GLU A 145 7.04 15.41 -21.68
CA GLU A 145 7.14 14.68 -20.42
C GLU A 145 7.98 13.40 -20.59
N ALA A 146 9.09 13.33 -19.87
CA ALA A 146 9.98 12.17 -19.93
C ALA A 146 9.57 11.11 -18.93
N THR A 147 9.53 9.85 -19.37
CA THR A 147 9.31 8.68 -18.49
C THR A 147 10.62 7.92 -18.27
N GLN A 148 10.77 7.36 -17.10
CA GLN A 148 11.83 6.41 -16.79
C GLN A 148 11.19 5.07 -16.46
N VAL A 149 11.46 4.08 -17.27
CA VAL A 149 11.10 2.70 -16.95
C VAL A 149 12.00 2.21 -15.83
N ILE A 150 11.41 1.66 -14.77
CA ILE A 150 12.19 0.95 -13.76
C ILE A 150 12.64 -0.35 -14.39
N PRO A 151 13.94 -0.65 -14.43
CA PRO A 151 14.43 -1.95 -14.91
C PRO A 151 13.68 -3.06 -14.19
N ILE A 152 13.38 -4.14 -14.90
CA ILE A 152 12.81 -5.35 -14.30
C ILE A 152 13.86 -5.88 -13.33
N GLY A 153 13.75 -5.49 -12.05
CA GLY A 153 14.60 -5.94 -10.97
C GLY A 153 14.13 -7.28 -10.42
N SER A 154 14.89 -7.82 -9.49
CA SER A 154 14.46 -8.99 -8.71
C SER A 154 13.28 -8.58 -7.84
N TYR A 155 12.21 -9.37 -7.90
CA TYR A 155 11.11 -9.22 -6.95
C TYR A 155 11.49 -9.80 -5.58
N THR A 156 10.93 -9.24 -4.52
CA THR A 156 11.11 -9.75 -3.17
C THR A 156 10.24 -10.99 -2.98
N LYS A 157 10.84 -12.08 -2.47
CA LYS A 157 10.07 -13.26 -2.08
C LYS A 157 9.49 -13.08 -0.68
N GLY A 158 8.23 -13.43 -0.46
CA GLY A 158 7.59 -13.30 0.85
C GLY A 158 8.30 -14.11 1.94
N GLU A 159 8.86 -15.26 1.61
CA GLU A 159 9.61 -16.12 2.55
C GLU A 159 10.87 -15.45 3.13
N THR A 160 11.45 -14.46 2.45
CA THR A 160 12.65 -13.75 2.91
C THR A 160 12.35 -12.56 3.81
N VAL A 161 11.08 -12.20 3.98
CA VAL A 161 10.63 -11.10 4.83
C VAL A 161 9.97 -11.65 6.09
N ARG A 162 10.42 -11.19 7.25
CA ARG A 162 9.93 -11.70 8.55
C ARG A 162 9.52 -10.57 9.48
N LEU A 163 8.54 -10.88 10.34
CA LEU A 163 8.12 -10.05 11.45
C LEU A 163 8.94 -10.40 12.68
N PHE A 164 9.56 -9.39 13.29
CA PHE A 164 10.29 -9.48 14.56
C PHE A 164 9.54 -8.66 15.60
N LEU A 165 9.47 -9.19 16.80
CA LEU A 165 8.74 -8.62 17.93
C LEU A 165 9.65 -8.49 19.16
N SER A 166 9.33 -7.51 20.00
CA SER A 166 9.92 -7.36 21.34
C SER A 166 9.03 -8.02 22.42
N SER A 167 9.44 -7.89 23.65
CA SER A 167 8.62 -8.24 24.82
C SER A 167 7.81 -7.05 25.36
N ASP A 168 8.21 -5.84 25.03
CA ASP A 168 7.62 -4.59 25.53
C ASP A 168 7.98 -3.42 24.59
N ASN A 169 7.55 -2.22 24.95
CA ASN A 169 7.79 -1.00 24.14
C ASN A 169 9.19 -0.40 24.30
N THR A 170 10.06 -0.98 25.11
CA THR A 170 11.43 -0.48 25.33
C THR A 170 12.49 -1.39 24.70
N ALA A 171 12.26 -2.70 24.73
CA ALA A 171 13.18 -3.69 24.19
C ALA A 171 13.25 -3.65 22.65
N ALA A 172 14.42 -3.95 22.10
CA ALA A 172 14.58 -4.05 20.65
C ALA A 172 13.81 -5.26 20.09
N PRO A 173 13.13 -5.15 18.94
CA PRO A 173 12.37 -6.23 18.32
C PRO A 173 13.31 -7.20 17.58
N ASN A 174 13.98 -8.06 18.32
CA ASN A 174 14.98 -9.00 17.79
C ASN A 174 14.49 -10.45 17.70
N THR A 175 13.27 -10.75 18.17
CA THR A 175 12.74 -12.10 18.21
C THR A 175 11.74 -12.31 17.08
N VAL A 176 12.02 -13.24 16.17
CA VAL A 176 11.16 -13.54 15.01
C VAL A 176 9.87 -14.21 15.44
N LEU A 177 8.76 -13.94 14.74
CA LEU A 177 7.51 -14.68 14.91
C LEU A 177 7.67 -16.12 14.40
N ALA A 178 7.43 -17.10 15.29
CA ALA A 178 7.57 -18.52 14.96
C ALA A 178 6.48 -18.99 13.99
N ALA A 179 6.83 -19.90 13.11
CA ALA A 179 5.92 -20.59 12.19
C ALA A 179 4.99 -19.69 11.37
N ALA A 180 5.38 -18.44 11.13
CA ALA A 180 4.62 -17.47 10.32
C ALA A 180 4.43 -17.99 8.88
N ARG A 181 3.20 -17.83 8.36
CA ARG A 181 2.78 -18.24 7.01
C ARG A 181 2.43 -17.05 6.14
N SER A 182 1.89 -16.01 6.74
CA SER A 182 1.51 -14.77 6.08
C SER A 182 1.90 -13.57 6.93
N LEU A 183 2.16 -12.46 6.26
CA LEU A 183 2.41 -11.18 6.88
C LEU A 183 1.87 -10.11 5.94
N SER A 184 1.05 -9.22 6.47
CA SER A 184 0.57 -8.03 5.76
C SER A 184 0.84 -6.79 6.61
N LEU A 185 1.35 -5.76 5.98
CA LEU A 185 1.45 -4.41 6.53
C LEU A 185 0.54 -3.53 5.71
N HIS A 186 -0.43 -2.92 6.35
CA HIS A 186 -1.33 -1.95 5.76
C HIS A 186 -1.08 -0.58 6.39
N VAL A 187 -1.00 0.44 5.58
CA VAL A 187 -0.83 1.84 6.00
C VAL A 187 -1.84 2.68 5.26
N SER A 188 -2.59 3.48 5.98
CA SER A 188 -3.64 4.34 5.40
C SER A 188 -3.55 5.77 5.90
N VAL A 189 -3.95 6.70 5.04
CA VAL A 189 -4.07 8.12 5.35
C VAL A 189 -5.53 8.54 5.13
N SER A 190 -6.13 9.10 6.15
CA SER A 190 -7.45 9.74 6.05
C SER A 190 -7.32 11.10 5.40
N LEU A 191 -8.27 11.43 4.53
CA LEU A 191 -8.36 12.73 3.87
C LEU A 191 -9.66 13.43 4.26
N GLU A 192 -9.61 14.75 4.34
CA GLU A 192 -10.80 15.60 4.46
C GLU A 192 -10.95 16.51 3.22
N ASP A 193 -12.17 16.95 2.98
CA ASP A 193 -12.49 17.89 1.89
C ASP A 193 -12.04 19.30 2.28
N ALA A 194 -11.04 19.80 1.56
CA ALA A 194 -10.49 21.16 1.71
C ALA A 194 -11.01 22.11 0.61
N THR A 195 -12.06 21.74 -0.10
CA THR A 195 -12.66 22.57 -1.16
C THR A 195 -13.31 23.80 -0.56
N THR A 196 -12.94 24.99 -1.04
CA THR A 196 -13.49 26.28 -0.59
C THR A 196 -14.23 26.99 -1.72
N LYS A 197 -14.93 28.07 -1.37
CA LYS A 197 -15.61 28.92 -2.37
C LYS A 197 -14.63 29.62 -3.33
N ASP A 198 -13.36 29.72 -2.94
CA ASP A 198 -12.31 30.33 -3.74
C ASP A 198 -11.64 29.34 -4.70
N THR A 199 -11.93 28.04 -4.54
CA THR A 199 -11.45 27.03 -5.48
C THR A 199 -12.17 27.14 -6.82
N THR A 200 -11.40 27.31 -7.90
CA THR A 200 -11.96 27.43 -9.22
C THR A 200 -12.28 26.07 -9.84
N GLY A 201 -13.47 25.96 -10.44
CA GLY A 201 -13.92 24.72 -11.08
C GLY A 201 -14.65 23.80 -10.12
N ALA A 202 -15.01 22.60 -10.61
CA ALA A 202 -15.79 21.60 -9.86
C ALA A 202 -14.89 20.51 -9.24
N TRP A 203 -13.58 20.66 -9.24
CA TRP A 203 -12.68 19.63 -8.70
C TRP A 203 -12.62 19.67 -7.17
N VAL A 204 -12.63 18.49 -6.55
CA VAL A 204 -12.44 18.32 -5.12
C VAL A 204 -10.97 18.49 -4.77
N TYR A 205 -10.69 19.27 -3.72
CA TYR A 205 -9.38 19.39 -3.10
C TYR A 205 -9.41 18.67 -1.75
N GLN A 206 -8.35 17.95 -1.43
CA GLN A 206 -8.26 17.13 -0.24
C GLN A 206 -7.00 17.45 0.54
N GLU A 207 -7.07 17.30 1.87
CA GLU A 207 -5.93 17.43 2.78
C GLU A 207 -5.85 16.21 3.71
N PRO A 208 -4.65 15.72 4.01
CA PRO A 208 -4.46 14.58 4.89
C PRO A 208 -4.66 14.99 6.36
N THR A 209 -5.33 14.12 7.12
CA THR A 209 -5.66 14.38 8.54
C THR A 209 -5.00 13.39 9.49
N GLU A 210 -4.93 12.12 9.15
CA GLU A 210 -4.47 11.09 10.05
C GLU A 210 -3.77 9.97 9.29
N LEU A 211 -2.66 9.47 9.86
CA LEU A 211 -1.90 8.32 9.40
C LEU A 211 -2.15 7.15 10.35
N ASN A 212 -2.63 6.04 9.81
CA ASN A 212 -2.85 4.80 10.55
C ASN A 212 -2.07 3.66 9.91
N TYR A 213 -1.68 2.67 10.71
CA TYR A 213 -1.13 1.43 10.18
C TYR A 213 -1.54 0.24 11.03
N ASP A 214 -1.61 -0.91 10.39
CA ASP A 214 -1.91 -2.18 11.04
C ASP A 214 -1.06 -3.31 10.44
N ILE A 215 -0.86 -4.34 11.26
CA ILE A 215 -0.15 -5.55 10.89
C ILE A 215 -1.04 -6.75 11.11
N THR A 216 -1.20 -7.55 10.07
CA THR A 216 -1.84 -8.85 10.16
C THR A 216 -0.82 -9.94 9.89
N SER A 217 -0.76 -10.95 10.77
CA SER A 217 0.11 -12.10 10.57
C SER A 217 -0.58 -13.39 10.97
N GLY A 218 -0.55 -14.36 10.05
CA GLY A 218 -1.02 -15.73 10.30
C GLY A 218 0.15 -16.67 10.55
N ALA A 219 0.03 -17.54 11.56
CA ALA A 219 1.05 -18.52 11.91
C ALA A 219 0.44 -19.83 12.45
N LEU A 220 1.24 -20.90 12.45
CA LEU A 220 0.82 -22.16 13.06
C LEU A 220 1.01 -22.14 14.56
N VAL A 221 0.04 -22.70 15.28
CA VAL A 221 0.19 -23.01 16.72
C VAL A 221 1.11 -24.21 16.85
N ARG A 222 2.20 -24.06 17.57
CA ARG A 222 3.10 -25.16 17.90
C ARG A 222 3.12 -25.34 19.40
N SER A 223 2.64 -26.47 19.87
CA SER A 223 2.68 -26.88 21.27
C SER A 223 3.76 -27.96 21.50
N GLY A 224 4.45 -27.87 22.63
CA GLY A 224 5.22 -28.99 23.18
C GLY A 224 6.57 -29.33 22.58
N GLU A 225 7.03 -28.63 21.56
CA GLU A 225 8.40 -28.79 21.08
C GLU A 225 9.32 -27.78 21.75
N THR A 226 10.24 -28.27 22.56
CA THR A 226 11.51 -27.57 22.78
C THR A 226 12.24 -27.58 21.43
N ILE A 227 11.86 -26.67 20.51
CA ILE A 227 12.49 -26.56 19.21
C ILE A 227 13.90 -26.00 19.51
N THR A 228 14.85 -26.86 19.77
CA THR A 228 16.25 -26.52 19.95
C THR A 228 16.81 -25.72 18.76
N SER A 229 16.18 -25.86 17.59
CA SER A 229 16.47 -25.05 16.40
C SER A 229 15.71 -23.72 16.36
N GLN A 230 14.81 -23.41 17.32
CA GLN A 230 14.01 -22.17 17.34
C GLN A 230 14.28 -21.28 18.58
N VAL A 231 15.45 -21.38 19.16
CA VAL A 231 15.89 -20.45 20.21
C VAL A 231 15.73 -19.01 19.70
N GLY A 232 14.98 -18.20 20.47
CA GLY A 232 14.73 -16.79 20.14
C GLY A 232 13.56 -16.51 19.19
N ALA A 233 12.61 -17.44 19.01
CA ALA A 233 11.36 -17.18 18.26
C ALA A 233 10.18 -16.98 19.22
N LYS A 234 9.29 -16.02 18.93
CA LYS A 234 8.02 -15.81 19.62
C LYS A 234 7.02 -16.88 19.20
N THR A 235 6.51 -17.64 20.19
CA THR A 235 5.48 -18.68 20.02
C THR A 235 4.08 -18.10 20.17
N TYR A 236 3.04 -18.91 19.95
CA TYR A 236 1.65 -18.52 20.22
C TYR A 236 1.45 -18.08 21.68
N ALA A 237 2.01 -18.81 22.65
CA ALA A 237 1.91 -18.47 24.07
C ALA A 237 2.55 -17.10 24.39
N ASP A 238 3.66 -16.75 23.73
CA ASP A 238 4.25 -15.43 23.88
C ASP A 238 3.34 -14.33 23.31
N ILE A 239 2.69 -14.57 22.17
CA ILE A 239 1.74 -13.63 21.55
C ILE A 239 0.48 -13.47 22.42
N GLN A 240 -0.03 -14.58 22.98
CA GLN A 240 -1.14 -14.54 23.91
C GLN A 240 -0.79 -13.71 25.16
N SER A 241 0.41 -13.87 25.71
CA SER A 241 0.86 -13.08 26.87
C SER A 241 0.98 -11.59 26.54
N LEU A 242 1.42 -11.22 25.33
CA LEU A 242 1.43 -9.83 24.87
C LEU A 242 0.02 -9.27 24.70
N TYR A 243 -0.92 -10.06 24.21
CA TYR A 243 -2.33 -9.69 24.11
C TYR A 243 -2.95 -9.46 25.50
N GLU A 244 -2.74 -10.38 26.44
CA GLU A 244 -3.25 -10.30 27.82
C GLU A 244 -2.65 -9.12 28.58
N ALA A 245 -1.39 -8.77 28.31
CA ALA A 245 -0.75 -7.60 28.91
C ALA A 245 -1.41 -6.28 28.49
N GLY A 246 -2.02 -6.22 27.31
CA GLY A 246 -2.72 -5.04 26.79
C GLY A 246 -1.83 -3.79 26.68
N THR A 247 -0.53 -3.98 26.51
CA THR A 247 0.45 -2.88 26.41
C THR A 247 1.12 -2.88 25.04
N PRO A 248 1.49 -1.70 24.49
CA PRO A 248 2.20 -1.64 23.23
C PRO A 248 3.60 -2.28 23.33
N PHE A 249 4.07 -2.85 22.23
CA PHE A 249 5.39 -3.42 22.09
C PHE A 249 6.00 -3.10 20.72
N LYS A 250 7.34 -3.15 20.63
CA LYS A 250 8.03 -2.84 19.38
C LYS A 250 8.00 -3.99 18.40
N TRP A 251 7.97 -3.64 17.13
CA TRP A 251 8.05 -4.55 16.01
C TRP A 251 9.00 -4.03 14.94
N LYS A 252 9.45 -4.92 14.08
CA LYS A 252 10.08 -4.57 12.80
C LYS A 252 9.79 -5.63 11.74
N ILE A 253 9.68 -5.18 10.52
CA ILE A 253 9.72 -6.03 9.33
C ILE A 253 11.12 -5.92 8.74
N ALA A 254 11.74 -7.06 8.52
CA ALA A 254 13.10 -7.12 8.01
C ALA A 254 13.30 -8.28 7.04
N ASN A 255 14.21 -8.09 6.10
CA ASN A 255 14.73 -9.20 5.30
C ASN A 255 15.62 -10.09 6.17
N VAL A 256 15.62 -11.38 5.89
CA VAL A 256 16.53 -12.35 6.49
C VAL A 256 17.43 -12.92 5.41
N SER A 257 18.65 -13.31 5.79
CA SER A 257 19.61 -13.94 4.89
C SER A 257 19.63 -15.45 5.09
N GLY A 258 19.48 -16.20 3.99
CA GLY A 258 19.63 -17.66 3.94
C GLY A 258 18.43 -18.45 4.44
N ASP A 259 18.46 -19.76 4.17
CA ASP A 259 17.45 -20.71 4.63
C ASP A 259 17.54 -20.87 6.15
N ASN A 260 16.40 -20.84 6.82
CA ASN A 260 16.25 -20.91 8.30
C ASN A 260 16.89 -19.75 9.08
N ASN A 261 17.33 -18.69 8.43
CA ASN A 261 17.92 -17.57 9.14
C ASN A 261 16.82 -16.78 9.88
N ARG A 262 17.05 -16.53 11.16
CA ARG A 262 16.18 -15.79 12.07
C ARG A 262 16.77 -14.45 12.48
N THR A 263 17.86 -14.11 11.87
CA THR A 263 18.54 -12.84 12.09
C THR A 263 18.18 -11.88 10.99
N ALA A 264 17.72 -10.70 11.36
CA ALA A 264 17.45 -9.64 10.40
C ALA A 264 18.75 -9.24 9.69
N SER A 265 18.75 -9.26 8.36
CA SER A 265 19.85 -8.76 7.54
C SER A 265 19.70 -7.28 7.21
N SER A 266 18.47 -6.84 6.92
CA SER A 266 18.14 -5.43 6.71
C SER A 266 16.72 -5.15 7.19
N THR A 267 16.57 -4.13 8.03
CA THR A 267 15.26 -3.64 8.46
C THR A 267 14.62 -2.89 7.28
N ILE A 268 13.32 -3.07 7.08
CA ILE A 268 12.52 -2.32 6.11
C ILE A 268 11.77 -1.21 6.85
N VAL A 269 11.07 -1.57 7.92
CA VAL A 269 10.25 -0.67 8.71
C VAL A 269 10.16 -1.18 10.14
N SER A 270 10.00 -0.28 11.10
CA SER A 270 9.83 -0.58 12.53
C SER A 270 8.92 0.42 13.21
N GLY A 271 8.39 0.05 14.36
CA GLY A 271 7.50 0.91 15.14
C GLY A 271 7.01 0.23 16.41
N SER A 272 5.88 0.69 16.93
CA SER A 272 5.18 0.10 18.06
C SER A 272 3.77 -0.31 17.67
N ILE A 273 3.27 -1.42 18.17
CA ILE A 273 1.92 -1.94 17.92
C ILE A 273 1.27 -2.41 19.20
N LEU A 274 -0.06 -2.49 19.16
CA LEU A 274 -0.90 -3.11 20.17
C LEU A 274 -1.78 -4.16 19.50
N ILE A 275 -1.81 -5.38 20.06
CA ILE A 275 -2.66 -6.46 19.51
C ILE A 275 -4.13 -6.10 19.75
N ALA A 276 -4.87 -5.95 18.66
CA ALA A 276 -6.30 -5.68 18.69
C ALA A 276 -7.12 -6.97 18.77
N THR A 277 -6.74 -7.98 17.96
CA THR A 277 -7.40 -9.29 17.97
C THR A 277 -6.40 -10.42 17.81
N LEU A 278 -6.65 -11.51 18.51
CA LEU A 278 -5.92 -12.76 18.37
C LEU A 278 -6.95 -13.88 18.20
N THR A 279 -6.97 -14.51 17.03
CA THR A 279 -7.92 -15.57 16.70
C THR A 279 -7.17 -16.87 16.52
N GLN A 280 -7.53 -17.91 17.27
CA GLN A 280 -7.03 -19.27 17.08
C GLN A 280 -8.08 -20.13 16.39
N ASN A 281 -7.64 -20.93 15.46
CA ASN A 281 -8.48 -21.87 14.73
C ASN A 281 -7.93 -23.30 14.88
N ASP A 282 -8.74 -24.20 15.43
CA ASP A 282 -8.37 -25.58 15.74
C ASP A 282 -9.23 -26.58 14.94
N PRO A 283 -8.99 -26.72 13.62
CA PRO A 283 -9.76 -27.61 12.79
C PRO A 283 -9.46 -29.09 13.10
N ASN A 284 -10.52 -29.94 13.08
CA ASN A 284 -10.34 -31.37 13.31
C ASN A 284 -9.39 -31.98 12.26
N ARG A 285 -8.39 -32.73 12.69
CA ARG A 285 -7.38 -33.45 11.88
C ARG A 285 -6.48 -32.56 11.02
N GLN A 286 -6.37 -31.26 11.34
CA GLN A 286 -5.45 -30.34 10.70
C GLN A 286 -4.59 -29.64 11.75
N SER A 287 -3.55 -28.94 11.31
CA SER A 287 -2.74 -28.12 12.22
C SER A 287 -3.53 -26.91 12.67
N SER A 288 -3.51 -26.63 13.95
CA SER A 288 -4.04 -25.38 14.51
C SER A 288 -3.24 -24.19 13.98
N ASP A 289 -3.94 -23.14 13.66
CA ASP A 289 -3.34 -21.86 13.24
C ASP A 289 -3.92 -20.71 14.07
N TYR A 290 -3.27 -19.55 13.97
CA TYR A 290 -3.77 -18.33 14.55
C TYR A 290 -3.49 -17.15 13.65
N THR A 291 -4.33 -16.13 13.81
CA THR A 291 -4.16 -14.83 13.17
C THR A 291 -4.08 -13.75 14.23
N MET A 292 -3.04 -12.94 14.15
CA MET A 292 -2.83 -11.74 14.96
C MET A 292 -3.12 -10.52 14.11
N ASN A 293 -4.02 -9.64 14.58
CA ASN A 293 -4.19 -8.31 14.04
C ASN A 293 -3.76 -7.30 15.11
N ALA A 294 -2.86 -6.40 14.73
CA ALA A 294 -2.30 -5.41 15.63
C ALA A 294 -2.34 -4.03 14.99
N ASN A 295 -2.83 -3.05 15.73
CA ASN A 295 -2.92 -1.66 15.30
C ASN A 295 -1.63 -0.91 15.66
N GLY A 296 -1.27 0.05 14.85
CA GLY A 296 -0.17 0.97 15.09
C GLY A 296 -0.33 1.76 16.37
N TYR A 297 0.78 1.97 17.06
CA TYR A 297 0.86 2.79 18.26
C TYR A 297 1.93 3.87 18.07
N GLY A 298 1.50 5.09 17.82
CA GLY A 298 2.41 6.17 17.44
C GLY A 298 2.92 6.04 15.99
N ASP A 299 4.02 6.69 15.71
CA ASP A 299 4.61 6.72 14.38
C ASP A 299 5.49 5.48 14.10
N TYR A 300 5.71 5.18 12.83
CA TYR A 300 6.66 4.15 12.40
C TYR A 300 7.91 4.77 11.78
N GLU A 301 9.00 4.02 11.79
CA GLU A 301 10.28 4.42 11.20
C GLU A 301 10.58 3.55 9.97
N VAL A 302 10.91 4.17 8.87
CA VAL A 302 11.38 3.51 7.65
C VAL A 302 12.90 3.48 7.67
N ALA A 303 13.48 2.32 7.42
CA ALA A 303 14.93 2.22 7.36
C ALA A 303 15.48 3.02 6.16
N ALA A 304 16.59 3.69 6.39
CA ALA A 304 17.28 4.52 5.40
C ALA A 304 18.03 3.66 4.37
#